data_02722cbb5c534ba362385d46de9c4f66
#
_entry.id   02722cbb5c534ba362385d46de9c4f66
#
_cell.length_a   1.000
_cell.length_b   1.000
_cell.length_c   1.000
_cell.angle_alpha   90.00
_cell.angle_beta   90.00
_cell.angle_gamma   90.00
#
_symmetry.space_group_name_H-M   'P 1'
#
loop_
_entity.id
_entity.type
_entity.pdbx_description
1 polymer ?
#
loop_
_entity_poly.entity_id
_entity_poly.type
_entity_poly.pdbx_seq_one_letter_code
_entity_poly.pdbx_strand_id
1 'polypeptide(L)'
;MNISRKEQRVLHVLAQGGRIRHWRDARRIVAVDCIDRDGNRLVDCDLATFDRLRRRGLIASYGGAPYVASEAGRRAVRAQPDNR
;
A
#
# COMPACT_ATOMS: atom_id res chain seq x y z
N MET A 1 6.18 2.04 15.47
CA MET A 1 4.98 1.36 14.93
C MET A 1 5.37 0.01 14.38
N ASN A 2 4.65 -1.03 14.78
CA ASN A 2 4.91 -2.37 14.25
C ASN A 2 4.07 -2.60 13.00
N ILE A 3 4.75 -2.92 11.92
CA ILE A 3 4.07 -3.31 10.69
C ILE A 3 4.49 -4.74 10.34
N SER A 4 3.58 -5.49 9.76
CA SER A 4 3.85 -6.87 9.37
C SER A 4 4.81 -6.91 8.18
N ARG A 5 5.37 -8.08 7.91
CA ARG A 5 6.25 -8.25 6.75
C ARG A 5 5.52 -7.95 5.45
N LYS A 6 4.26 -8.37 5.34
CA LYS A 6 3.46 -8.07 4.15
C LYS A 6 3.23 -6.56 4.00
N GLU A 7 2.89 -5.89 5.09
CA GLU A 7 2.68 -4.44 5.07
C GLU A 7 3.97 -3.71 4.68
N GLN A 8 5.08 -4.13 5.25
CA GLN A 8 6.37 -3.54 4.94
C GLN A 8 6.70 -3.68 3.46
N ARG A 9 6.46 -4.85 2.91
CA ARG A 9 6.76 -5.12 1.50
C ARG A 9 5.91 -4.25 0.58
N VAL A 10 4.62 -4.13 0.88
CA VAL A 10 3.73 -3.27 0.10
C VAL A 10 4.19 -1.82 0.18
N LEU A 11 4.46 -1.32 1.39
CA LEU A 11 4.90 0.07 1.56
C LEU A 11 6.22 0.33 0.85
N HIS A 12 7.13 -0.63 0.86
CA HIS A 12 8.41 -0.49 0.18
C HIS A 12 8.20 -0.30 -1.33
N VAL A 13 7.32 -1.11 -1.92
CA VAL A 13 7.00 -0.99 -3.35
C VAL A 13 6.37 0.36 -3.64
N LEU A 14 5.44 0.81 -2.79
CA LEU A 14 4.78 2.09 -2.99
C LEU A 14 5.75 3.26 -2.84
N ALA A 15 6.69 3.17 -1.90
CA ALA A 15 7.69 4.21 -1.69
C ALA A 15 8.62 4.36 -2.89
N GLN A 16 8.74 3.32 -3.69
CA GLN A 16 9.56 3.33 -4.91
C GLN A 16 8.80 3.69 -6.17
N GLY A 17 7.58 4.21 -6.02
CA GLY A 17 6.79 4.66 -7.15
C GLY A 17 5.66 3.72 -7.56
N GLY A 18 5.42 2.67 -6.79
CA GLY A 18 4.29 1.79 -7.04
C GLY A 18 2.97 2.42 -6.62
N ARG A 19 1.90 1.71 -6.90
CA ARG A 19 0.57 2.16 -6.57
C ARG A 19 -0.36 0.97 -6.37
N ILE A 20 -1.49 1.18 -5.66
CA ILE A 20 -2.51 0.16 -5.47
C ILE A 20 -3.76 0.62 -6.21
N ARG A 21 -4.14 -0.11 -7.24
CA ARG A 21 -5.41 0.08 -7.91
C ARG A 21 -6.50 -0.56 -7.08
N HIS A 22 -7.69 0.00 -7.13
CA HIS A 22 -8.80 -0.53 -6.35
C HIS A 22 -10.09 -0.46 -7.15
N TRP A 23 -10.98 -1.39 -6.85
CA TRP A 23 -12.30 -1.49 -7.48
C TRP A 23 -13.36 -1.44 -6.40
N ARG A 24 -14.41 -0.67 -6.66
CA ARG A 24 -15.51 -0.50 -5.72
C ARG A 24 -16.77 -1.19 -6.21
N ASP A 25 -17.56 -1.67 -5.25
CA ASP A 25 -18.94 -2.06 -5.46
C ASP A 25 -19.74 -1.21 -4.49
N ALA A 26 -20.47 -0.25 -5.01
CA ALA A 26 -21.14 0.78 -4.22
C ALA A 26 -20.07 1.56 -3.40
N ARG A 27 -20.12 1.49 -2.07
CA ARG A 27 -19.21 2.24 -1.20
C ARG A 27 -18.03 1.41 -0.71
N ARG A 28 -18.00 0.14 -1.10
CA ARG A 28 -17.00 -0.78 -0.58
C ARG A 28 -15.92 -1.05 -1.61
N ILE A 29 -14.68 -1.09 -1.16
CA ILE A 29 -13.58 -1.56 -2.00
C ILE A 29 -13.57 -3.09 -1.89
N VAL A 30 -13.75 -3.75 -3.03
CA VAL A 30 -13.90 -5.20 -3.08
C VAL A 30 -12.68 -5.91 -3.66
N ALA A 31 -11.78 -5.17 -4.31
CA ALA A 31 -10.58 -5.76 -4.90
C ALA A 31 -9.48 -4.72 -4.95
N VAL A 32 -8.25 -5.17 -4.81
CA VAL A 32 -7.07 -4.31 -4.90
C VAL A 32 -5.98 -5.02 -5.67
N ASP A 33 -5.07 -4.22 -6.24
CA ASP A 33 -3.99 -4.74 -7.05
C ASP A 33 -2.78 -3.81 -6.89
N CYS A 34 -1.73 -4.27 -6.23
CA CYS A 34 -0.53 -3.49 -6.02
C CYS A 34 0.44 -3.71 -7.17
N ILE A 35 0.85 -2.63 -7.79
CA ILE A 35 1.71 -2.67 -8.96
C ILE A 35 2.93 -1.81 -8.69
N ASP A 36 4.13 -2.35 -8.97
CA ASP A 36 5.33 -1.56 -8.84
C ASP A 36 5.44 -0.57 -10.01
N ARG A 37 6.47 0.26 -9.99
CA ARG A 37 6.61 1.30 -11.01
C ARG A 37 6.84 0.74 -12.40
N ASP A 38 7.27 -0.51 -12.52
CA ASP A 38 7.49 -1.17 -13.79
C ASP A 38 6.27 -1.96 -14.28
N GLY A 39 5.18 -1.94 -13.50
CA GLY A 39 3.96 -2.62 -13.87
C GLY A 39 3.85 -4.04 -13.36
N ASN A 40 4.79 -4.51 -12.56
CA ASN A 40 4.75 -5.86 -12.01
C ASN A 40 3.82 -5.91 -10.80
N ARG A 41 3.03 -6.96 -10.73
CA ARG A 41 2.06 -7.13 -9.65
C ARG A 41 2.70 -7.75 -8.42
N LEU A 42 2.43 -7.14 -7.26
CA LEU A 42 2.89 -7.68 -5.98
C LEU A 42 1.81 -8.58 -5.39
N VAL A 43 2.13 -9.86 -5.28
CA VAL A 43 1.17 -10.88 -4.81
C VAL A 43 0.78 -10.68 -3.35
N ASP A 44 1.67 -10.13 -2.53
CA ASP A 44 1.44 -10.00 -1.09
C ASP A 44 0.38 -8.96 -0.71
N CYS A 45 -0.08 -8.16 -1.65
CA CYS A 45 -1.07 -7.12 -1.35
C CYS A 45 -2.47 -7.68 -1.51
N ASP A 46 -2.98 -8.31 -0.46
CA ASP A 46 -4.37 -8.74 -0.43
C ASP A 46 -5.25 -7.66 0.20
N LEU A 47 -6.55 -7.88 0.15
CA LEU A 47 -7.51 -6.88 0.64
C LEU A 47 -7.35 -6.62 2.14
N ALA A 48 -7.04 -7.65 2.92
CA ALA A 48 -6.85 -7.50 4.35
C ALA A 48 -5.63 -6.63 4.67
N THR A 49 -4.53 -6.84 3.96
CA THR A 49 -3.32 -6.03 4.12
C THR A 49 -3.59 -4.58 3.71
N PHE A 50 -4.29 -4.39 2.59
CA PHE A 50 -4.70 -3.07 2.14
C PHE A 50 -5.54 -2.35 3.21
N ASP A 51 -6.52 -3.03 3.77
CA ASP A 51 -7.39 -2.43 4.79
C ASP A 51 -6.60 -1.99 6.02
N ARG A 52 -5.65 -2.81 6.47
CA ARG A 52 -4.82 -2.45 7.62
C ARG A 52 -3.98 -1.21 7.34
N LEU A 53 -3.38 -1.15 6.15
CA LEU A 53 -2.58 0.02 5.76
C LEU A 53 -3.43 1.27 5.69
N ARG A 54 -4.62 1.16 5.13
CA ARG A 54 -5.53 2.29 5.01
C ARG A 54 -5.98 2.80 6.37
N ARG A 55 -6.37 1.89 7.26
CA ARG A 55 -6.83 2.27 8.61
C ARG A 55 -5.75 2.96 9.42
N ARG A 56 -4.50 2.59 9.20
CA ARG A 56 -3.37 3.19 9.89
C ARG A 56 -2.90 4.50 9.26
N GLY A 57 -3.51 4.89 8.15
CA GLY A 57 -3.12 6.11 7.46
C GLY A 57 -1.77 6.02 6.75
N LEU A 58 -1.33 4.81 6.44
CA LEU A 58 -0.02 4.59 5.79
C LEU A 58 -0.11 4.66 4.27
N ILE A 59 -1.31 4.62 3.73
CA ILE A 59 -1.58 4.80 2.30
C ILE A 59 -2.71 5.80 2.14
N ALA A 60 -2.76 6.46 0.99
CA ALA A 60 -3.79 7.46 0.71
C ALA A 60 -4.11 7.49 -0.78
N SER A 61 -5.35 7.84 -1.09
CA SER A 61 -5.82 8.06 -2.45
C SER A 61 -6.24 9.52 -2.56
N TYR A 62 -5.75 10.20 -3.58
CA TYR A 62 -6.05 11.62 -3.81
C TYR A 62 -6.95 11.74 -5.03
N GLY A 63 -8.17 12.23 -4.81
CA GLY A 63 -9.12 12.43 -5.91
C GLY A 63 -9.56 11.15 -6.59
N GLY A 64 -9.61 10.03 -5.86
CA GLY A 64 -10.02 8.75 -6.44
C GLY A 64 -8.93 8.03 -7.19
N ALA A 65 -7.72 8.57 -7.24
CA ALA A 65 -6.58 7.92 -7.90
C ALA A 65 -6.15 6.65 -7.15
N PRO A 66 -5.30 5.82 -7.75
CA PRO A 66 -4.75 4.67 -7.04
C PRO A 66 -4.07 5.09 -5.74
N TYR A 67 -4.07 4.20 -4.75
CA TYR A 67 -3.44 4.48 -3.47
C TYR A 67 -1.92 4.49 -3.61
N VAL A 68 -1.30 5.41 -2.89
CA VAL A 68 0.16 5.54 -2.81
C VAL A 68 0.55 5.61 -1.34
N ALA A 69 1.84 5.48 -1.04
CA ALA A 69 2.30 5.64 0.33
C ALA A 69 2.05 7.08 0.78
N SER A 70 1.45 7.23 1.96
CA SER A 70 1.31 8.53 2.59
C SER A 70 2.67 8.95 3.17
N GLU A 71 2.76 10.16 3.69
CA GLU A 71 3.97 10.58 4.39
C GLU A 71 4.25 9.66 5.57
N ALA A 72 3.22 9.30 6.33
CA ALA A 72 3.37 8.36 7.43
C ALA A 72 3.84 6.99 6.95
N GLY A 73 3.32 6.53 5.80
CA GLY A 73 3.76 5.26 5.21
C GLY A 73 5.22 5.28 4.81
N ARG A 74 5.67 6.37 4.21
CA ARG A 74 7.08 6.50 3.82
C ARG A 74 7.98 6.52 5.04
N ARG A 75 7.56 7.19 6.12
CA ARG A 75 8.33 7.18 7.37
C ARG A 75 8.39 5.80 8.01
N ALA A 76 7.28 5.07 7.98
CA ALA A 76 7.23 3.72 8.53
C ALA A 76 8.22 2.79 7.83
N VAL A 77 8.31 2.89 6.52
CA VAL A 77 9.26 2.10 5.73
C VAL A 77 10.69 2.44 6.12
N ARG A 78 11.02 3.73 6.23
CA ARG A 78 12.38 4.15 6.59
C ARG A 78 12.80 3.70 7.97
N ALA A 79 11.84 3.57 8.88
CA ALA A 79 12.11 3.19 10.26
C ALA A 79 12.39 1.70 10.42
N GLN A 80 12.16 0.88 9.38
CA GLN A 80 12.37 -0.55 9.46
C GLN A 80 13.83 -0.90 9.17
N PRO A 81 14.52 -1.61 10.10
CA PRO A 81 15.94 -1.92 9.92
C PRO A 81 16.21 -2.79 8.69
N ASP A 82 15.28 -3.66 8.32
CA ASP A 82 15.44 -4.61 7.23
C ASP A 82 14.78 -4.16 5.94
N ASN A 83 14.58 -2.88 5.81
CA ASN A 83 13.90 -2.32 4.66
C ASN A 83 14.82 -2.25 3.46
N ARG A 84 14.76 -3.23 2.60
CA ARG A 84 15.63 -3.30 1.43
C ARG A 84 14.88 -3.68 0.19
#